data_249a5af6b70408d7a5f471db54769348
#
_entry.id   249a5af6b70408d7a5f471db54769348
#
_cell.length_a   1.000
_cell.length_b   1.000
_cell.length_c   1.000
_cell.angle_alpha   90.00
_cell.angle_beta   90.00
_cell.angle_gamma   90.00
#
_symmetry.space_group_name_H-M   'P 1'
#
loop_
_entity.id
_entity.type
_entity.pdbx_description
1 polymer ?
#
loop_
_entity_poly.entity_id
_entity_poly.type
_entity_poly.pdbx_seq_one_letter_code
_entity_poly.pdbx_strand_id
1 'polypeptide(L)'
;MNSDITRSGAEWHEIVESDLIGGFAAGMLTGFFPPAVAIGAIAGSAIRWIDGNQIFANQGNMQLIEAECAYMLVLQENPQLDIDYTYVEDLDSITATIGRIHNLALRKIQYVRTHGIHFNTTQIQSQISPDILTIIHSDSFTALYDTINTTISNGESLDYLLTDSIPDQIMYLYNQAISYASSPEDIDNYANDYMYMIESSGIELSDEELSSIAAGMTISSYSYRLWSEESDY
;
A
#
# COMPACT_ATOMS: atom_id res chain seq x y z
N MET A 1 16.81 11.78 -25.38
CA MET A 1 16.82 12.61 -24.18
C MET A 1 16.26 11.73 -23.09
N ASN A 2 17.15 11.10 -22.31
CA ASN A 2 16.76 10.36 -21.11
C ASN A 2 16.22 11.40 -20.14
N SER A 3 14.91 11.42 -19.94
CA SER A 3 14.36 12.08 -18.76
C SER A 3 14.67 11.13 -17.60
N ASP A 4 15.82 11.36 -16.95
CA ASP A 4 16.03 10.90 -15.60
C ASP A 4 14.81 11.37 -14.80
N ILE A 5 13.88 10.46 -14.54
CA ILE A 5 12.90 10.64 -13.48
C ILE A 5 13.75 10.52 -12.21
N THR A 6 14.46 11.62 -11.91
CA THR A 6 15.13 11.77 -10.64
C THR A 6 14.06 11.50 -9.58
N ARG A 7 14.32 10.50 -8.75
CA ARG A 7 13.58 10.23 -7.54
C ARG A 7 13.19 11.57 -6.93
N SER A 8 11.90 11.80 -6.70
CA SER A 8 11.48 12.83 -5.78
C SER A 8 12.33 12.63 -4.53
N GLY A 9 12.79 13.66 -3.84
CA GLY A 9 13.78 13.55 -2.76
C GLY A 9 13.37 12.65 -1.56
N ALA A 10 12.26 11.91 -1.66
CA ALA A 10 11.88 10.86 -0.73
C ALA A 10 12.83 9.67 -0.90
N GLU A 11 13.43 9.24 0.19
CA GLU A 11 14.23 8.03 0.20
C GLU A 11 13.29 6.82 0.02
N TRP A 12 13.76 5.75 -0.67
CA TRP A 12 12.93 4.58 -0.97
C TRP A 12 12.24 3.98 0.26
N HIS A 13 12.91 4.00 1.43
CA HIS A 13 12.34 3.46 2.67
C HIS A 13 11.11 4.24 3.15
N GLU A 14 11.04 5.55 2.92
CA GLU A 14 9.86 6.34 3.27
C GLU A 14 8.64 5.98 2.41
N ILE A 15 8.87 5.58 1.16
CA ILE A 15 7.80 5.11 0.27
C ILE A 15 7.32 3.73 0.73
N VAL A 16 8.25 2.82 1.01
CA VAL A 16 7.94 1.48 1.53
C VAL A 16 7.19 1.55 2.87
N GLU A 17 7.59 2.46 3.77
CA GLU A 17 6.86 2.75 5.01
C GLU A 17 5.41 3.16 4.74
N SER A 18 5.21 4.09 3.79
CA SER A 18 3.87 4.58 3.44
C SER A 18 2.97 3.49 2.87
N ASP A 19 3.53 2.59 2.07
CA ASP A 19 2.82 1.46 1.48
C ASP A 19 2.42 0.44 2.53
N LEU A 20 3.38 0.07 3.38
CA LEU A 20 3.18 -0.84 4.49
C LEU A 20 2.08 -0.34 5.42
N ILE A 21 2.21 0.91 5.90
CA ILE A 21 1.27 1.49 6.87
C ILE A 21 -0.09 1.73 6.22
N GLY A 22 -0.12 2.21 4.98
CA GLY A 22 -1.36 2.42 4.23
C GLY A 22 -2.15 1.12 4.03
N GLY A 23 -1.48 0.05 3.64
CA GLY A 23 -2.09 -1.27 3.46
C GLY A 23 -2.52 -1.91 4.79
N PHE A 24 -1.65 -1.92 5.79
CA PHE A 24 -1.93 -2.46 7.12
C PHE A 24 -3.11 -1.72 7.80
N ALA A 25 -3.07 -0.40 7.87
CA ALA A 25 -4.11 0.39 8.50
C ALA A 25 -5.47 0.24 7.78
N ALA A 26 -5.47 0.15 6.44
CA ALA A 26 -6.67 -0.15 5.67
C ALA A 26 -7.22 -1.55 5.99
N GLY A 27 -6.35 -2.54 6.17
CA GLY A 27 -6.71 -3.89 6.59
C GLY A 27 -7.35 -3.90 7.97
N MET A 28 -6.70 -3.29 8.96
CA MET A 28 -7.22 -3.17 10.32
C MET A 28 -8.57 -2.45 10.37
N LEU A 29 -8.70 -1.36 9.65
CA LEU A 29 -9.93 -0.56 9.61
C LEU A 29 -11.13 -1.31 9.01
N THR A 30 -10.88 -2.18 8.04
CA THR A 30 -11.94 -2.84 7.24
C THR A 30 -12.20 -4.29 7.62
N GLY A 31 -11.52 -4.83 8.66
CA GLY A 31 -11.55 -6.24 8.99
C GLY A 31 -10.98 -7.11 7.87
N PHE A 32 -9.86 -6.69 7.33
CA PHE A 32 -9.16 -7.31 6.21
C PHE A 32 -10.02 -7.47 4.96
N PHE A 33 -10.37 -6.35 4.33
CA PHE A 33 -11.00 -6.35 3.01
C PHE A 33 -9.93 -6.13 1.93
N PRO A 34 -9.52 -7.17 1.17
CA PRO A 34 -8.35 -7.12 0.29
C PRO A 34 -8.31 -5.96 -0.72
N PRO A 35 -9.42 -5.52 -1.37
CA PRO A 35 -9.40 -4.31 -2.19
C PRO A 35 -9.01 -3.06 -1.42
N ALA A 36 -9.51 -2.90 -0.18
CA ALA A 36 -9.18 -1.75 0.65
C ALA A 36 -7.70 -1.76 1.03
N VAL A 37 -7.15 -2.93 1.36
CA VAL A 37 -5.72 -3.12 1.64
C VAL A 37 -4.87 -2.71 0.43
N ALA A 38 -5.21 -3.21 -0.77
CA ALA A 38 -4.49 -2.89 -1.99
C ALA A 38 -4.57 -1.39 -2.33
N ILE A 39 -5.79 -0.81 -2.32
CA ILE A 39 -6.02 0.60 -2.59
C ILE A 39 -5.30 1.46 -1.53
N GLY A 40 -5.30 0.97 -0.29
CA GLY A 40 -4.63 1.53 0.84
C GLY A 40 -3.14 1.72 0.61
N ALA A 41 -2.46 0.68 0.27
CA ALA A 41 -1.04 0.72 -0.05
C ALA A 41 -0.73 1.60 -1.27
N ILE A 42 -1.47 1.43 -2.37
CA ILE A 42 -1.27 2.22 -3.60
C ILE A 42 -1.37 3.72 -3.30
N ALA A 43 -2.34 4.13 -2.49
CA ALA A 43 -2.52 5.54 -2.17
C ALA A 43 -1.41 6.05 -1.24
N GLY A 44 -0.91 5.23 -0.30
CA GLY A 44 0.26 5.54 0.53
C GLY A 44 1.48 5.91 -0.32
N SER A 45 1.87 5.04 -1.26
CA SER A 45 2.91 5.32 -2.25
C SER A 45 2.64 6.57 -3.07
N ALA A 46 1.41 6.70 -3.58
CA ALA A 46 1.06 7.81 -4.46
C ALA A 46 1.21 9.16 -3.74
N ILE A 47 0.85 9.24 -2.46
CA ILE A 47 1.03 10.43 -1.64
C ILE A 47 2.52 10.75 -1.50
N ARG A 48 3.32 9.79 -1.03
CA ARG A 48 4.76 10.01 -0.75
C ARG A 48 5.54 10.35 -2.00
N TRP A 49 5.27 9.65 -3.11
CA TRP A 49 5.95 9.89 -4.39
C TRP A 49 5.60 11.26 -4.99
N ILE A 50 4.40 11.81 -4.72
CA ILE A 50 3.95 13.09 -5.25
C ILE A 50 4.47 14.25 -4.43
N ASP A 51 4.43 14.17 -3.09
CA ASP A 51 4.85 15.25 -2.21
C ASP A 51 6.34 15.56 -2.36
N GLY A 52 7.16 14.59 -2.70
CA GLY A 52 8.54 14.83 -3.11
C GLY A 52 8.69 15.78 -4.32
N ASN A 53 7.63 15.98 -5.12
CA ASN A 53 7.61 16.87 -6.29
C ASN A 53 6.85 18.20 -6.09
N GLN A 54 6.41 18.55 -4.88
CA GLN A 54 5.83 19.86 -4.48
C GLN A 54 4.61 20.39 -5.28
N ILE A 55 3.89 19.58 -6.04
CA ILE A 55 2.90 20.12 -6.97
C ILE A 55 1.45 20.08 -6.45
N PHE A 56 1.11 19.31 -5.41
CA PHE A 56 -0.30 19.03 -5.10
C PHE A 56 -0.69 19.00 -3.61
N ALA A 57 -0.13 19.83 -2.77
CA ALA A 57 -0.41 19.92 -1.33
C ALA A 57 -1.90 20.11 -0.91
N ASN A 58 -2.85 20.09 -1.86
CA ASN A 58 -4.28 20.33 -1.58
C ASN A 58 -5.23 19.27 -2.22
N GLN A 59 -4.78 18.04 -2.52
CA GLN A 59 -5.60 17.10 -3.28
C GLN A 59 -5.68 15.69 -2.67
N GLY A 60 -5.79 15.55 -1.34
CA GLY A 60 -5.88 14.24 -0.66
C GLY A 60 -6.89 13.26 -1.28
N ASN A 61 -8.01 13.74 -1.78
CA ASN A 61 -8.98 12.91 -2.50
C ASN A 61 -8.53 12.46 -3.89
N MET A 62 -7.58 13.16 -4.53
CA MET A 62 -7.16 12.78 -5.88
C MET A 62 -6.28 11.54 -5.90
N GLN A 63 -5.39 11.39 -4.93
CA GLN A 63 -4.52 10.22 -4.84
C GLN A 63 -5.33 8.94 -4.58
N LEU A 64 -6.33 9.02 -3.72
CA LEU A 64 -7.24 7.91 -3.48
C LEU A 64 -8.01 7.52 -4.74
N ILE A 65 -8.56 8.50 -5.46
CA ILE A 65 -9.25 8.28 -6.74
C ILE A 65 -8.31 7.68 -7.80
N GLU A 66 -7.07 8.14 -7.86
CA GLU A 66 -6.06 7.56 -8.78
C GLU A 66 -5.71 6.11 -8.38
N ALA A 67 -5.58 5.82 -7.08
CA ALA A 67 -5.34 4.48 -6.58
C ALA A 67 -6.50 3.52 -6.95
N GLU A 68 -7.74 3.97 -6.75
CA GLU A 68 -8.94 3.22 -7.17
C GLU A 68 -8.94 2.93 -8.68
N CYS A 69 -8.67 3.96 -9.48
CA CYS A 69 -8.65 3.83 -10.94
C CYS A 69 -7.55 2.87 -11.40
N ALA A 70 -6.37 2.98 -10.82
CA ALA A 70 -5.24 2.12 -11.15
C ALA A 70 -5.50 0.67 -10.73
N TYR A 71 -6.04 0.44 -9.53
CA TYR A 71 -6.48 -0.86 -9.06
C TYR A 71 -7.44 -1.54 -10.03
N MET A 72 -8.50 -0.84 -10.44
CA MET A 72 -9.50 -1.39 -11.37
C MET A 72 -8.94 -1.69 -12.75
N LEU A 73 -8.05 -0.83 -13.27
CA LEU A 73 -7.42 -1.08 -14.56
C LEU A 73 -6.52 -2.32 -14.52
N VAL A 74 -5.81 -2.53 -13.41
CA VAL A 74 -5.00 -3.74 -13.24
C VAL A 74 -5.87 -4.99 -13.25
N LEU A 75 -7.00 -5.00 -12.55
CA LEU A 75 -7.92 -6.14 -12.57
C LEU A 75 -8.52 -6.39 -13.95
N GLN A 76 -8.89 -5.34 -14.69
CA GLN A 76 -9.44 -5.47 -16.04
C GLN A 76 -8.42 -6.04 -17.05
N GLU A 77 -7.16 -5.62 -16.96
CA GLU A 77 -6.10 -6.08 -17.84
C GLU A 77 -5.56 -7.46 -17.45
N ASN A 78 -5.69 -7.81 -16.16
CA ASN A 78 -5.17 -9.04 -15.59
C ASN A 78 -6.25 -9.74 -14.75
N PRO A 79 -7.31 -10.29 -15.37
CA PRO A 79 -8.43 -10.87 -14.64
C PRO A 79 -8.04 -12.07 -13.75
N GLN A 80 -6.88 -12.69 -13.98
CA GLN A 80 -6.35 -13.76 -13.11
C GLN A 80 -5.87 -13.23 -11.73
N LEU A 81 -5.82 -11.91 -11.58
CA LEU A 81 -5.52 -11.25 -10.31
C LEU A 81 -6.79 -10.81 -9.57
N ASP A 82 -7.96 -11.14 -10.12
CA ASP A 82 -9.22 -10.89 -9.41
C ASP A 82 -9.21 -11.66 -8.08
N ILE A 83 -9.43 -10.93 -7.00
CA ILE A 83 -9.36 -11.48 -5.66
C ILE A 83 -10.75 -12.03 -5.33
N ASP A 84 -10.86 -13.35 -5.23
CA ASP A 84 -12.07 -14.01 -4.75
C ASP A 84 -12.16 -13.89 -3.22
N TYR A 85 -13.07 -13.06 -2.74
CA TYR A 85 -13.26 -12.80 -1.32
C TYR A 85 -13.93 -13.94 -0.56
N THR A 86 -14.35 -14.97 -1.25
CA THR A 86 -15.07 -16.10 -0.63
C THR A 86 -14.14 -17.18 -0.08
N TYR A 87 -12.82 -17.10 -0.38
CA TYR A 87 -11.85 -18.12 0.00
C TYR A 87 -10.61 -17.52 0.67
N VAL A 88 -10.60 -17.56 2.00
CA VAL A 88 -9.43 -17.22 2.82
C VAL A 88 -8.75 -18.52 3.31
N GLU A 89 -8.54 -19.48 2.43
CA GLU A 89 -7.86 -20.74 2.82
C GLU A 89 -6.34 -20.68 2.65
N ASP A 90 -5.83 -19.71 1.83
CA ASP A 90 -4.40 -19.55 1.58
C ASP A 90 -4.02 -18.06 1.71
N LEU A 91 -3.68 -17.67 2.93
CA LEU A 91 -3.22 -16.32 3.25
C LEU A 91 -2.06 -15.86 2.37
N ASP A 92 -1.15 -16.76 2.02
CA ASP A 92 0.04 -16.42 1.25
C ASP A 92 -0.32 -16.01 -0.19
N SER A 93 -1.31 -16.67 -0.81
CA SER A 93 -1.72 -16.37 -2.18
C SER A 93 -2.45 -15.03 -2.27
N ILE A 94 -3.26 -14.68 -1.28
CA ILE A 94 -4.01 -13.42 -1.23
C ILE A 94 -3.06 -12.25 -1.01
N THR A 95 -2.17 -12.34 -0.03
CA THR A 95 -1.20 -11.29 0.28
C THR A 95 -0.24 -11.06 -0.88
N ALA A 96 0.26 -12.12 -1.52
CA ALA A 96 1.08 -12.02 -2.72
C ALA A 96 0.32 -11.35 -3.89
N THR A 97 -0.97 -11.66 -4.05
CA THR A 97 -1.82 -11.04 -5.07
C THR A 97 -2.00 -9.55 -4.79
N ILE A 98 -2.19 -9.15 -3.54
CA ILE A 98 -2.28 -7.73 -3.12
C ILE A 98 -0.98 -6.99 -3.48
N GLY A 99 0.18 -7.54 -3.14
CA GLY A 99 1.48 -6.94 -3.46
C GLY A 99 1.71 -6.80 -4.97
N ARG A 100 1.31 -7.78 -5.77
CA ARG A 100 1.38 -7.68 -7.24
C ARG A 100 0.46 -6.61 -7.80
N ILE A 101 -0.77 -6.53 -7.32
CA ILE A 101 -1.73 -5.48 -7.74
C ILE A 101 -1.17 -4.11 -7.39
N HIS A 102 -0.63 -3.94 -6.17
CA HIS A 102 0.03 -2.71 -5.73
C HIS A 102 1.09 -2.24 -6.73
N ASN A 103 2.08 -3.09 -7.06
CA ASN A 103 3.15 -2.72 -7.98
C ASN A 103 2.64 -2.41 -9.39
N LEU A 104 1.71 -3.20 -9.92
CA LEU A 104 1.13 -2.97 -11.23
C LEU A 104 0.32 -1.65 -11.27
N ALA A 105 -0.42 -1.35 -10.23
CA ALA A 105 -1.20 -0.11 -10.12
C ALA A 105 -0.28 1.13 -10.05
N LEU A 106 0.79 1.07 -9.29
CA LEU A 106 1.78 2.16 -9.23
C LEU A 106 2.44 2.41 -10.59
N ARG A 107 2.81 1.37 -11.32
CA ARG A 107 3.31 1.51 -12.71
C ARG A 107 2.27 2.16 -13.63
N LYS A 108 0.96 1.90 -13.42
CA LYS A 108 -0.12 2.58 -14.16
C LYS A 108 -0.20 4.06 -13.83
N ILE A 109 -0.15 4.41 -12.55
CA ILE A 109 -0.14 5.82 -12.12
C ILE A 109 1.07 6.53 -12.70
N GLN A 110 2.25 5.92 -12.61
CA GLN A 110 3.49 6.46 -13.16
C GLN A 110 3.37 6.68 -14.68
N TYR A 111 2.90 5.68 -15.42
CA TYR A 111 2.71 5.79 -16.88
C TYR A 111 1.76 6.93 -17.23
N VAL A 112 0.60 6.99 -16.57
CA VAL A 112 -0.42 8.03 -16.85
C VAL A 112 0.15 9.42 -16.60
N ARG A 113 0.88 9.62 -15.52
CA ARG A 113 1.48 10.91 -15.16
C ARG A 113 2.61 11.32 -16.10
N THR A 114 3.53 10.42 -16.41
CA THR A 114 4.67 10.72 -17.29
C THR A 114 4.27 11.06 -18.71
N HIS A 115 3.12 10.55 -19.18
CA HIS A 115 2.61 10.83 -20.50
C HIS A 115 1.58 11.97 -20.54
N GLY A 116 1.33 12.65 -19.41
CA GLY A 116 0.32 13.71 -19.33
C GLY A 116 -1.10 13.22 -19.62
N ILE A 117 -1.37 11.94 -19.38
CA ILE A 117 -2.67 11.31 -19.52
C ILE A 117 -3.41 11.46 -18.18
N HIS A 118 -4.74 11.46 -18.21
CA HIS A 118 -5.55 11.41 -17.00
C HIS A 118 -6.46 10.19 -17.03
N PHE A 119 -6.71 9.58 -15.86
CA PHE A 119 -7.72 8.54 -15.76
C PHE A 119 -9.10 9.08 -16.13
N ASN A 120 -9.86 8.33 -16.90
CA ASN A 120 -11.28 8.60 -17.06
C ASN A 120 -12.03 8.10 -15.81
N THR A 121 -11.93 8.86 -14.73
CA THR A 121 -12.42 8.47 -13.41
C THR A 121 -13.88 8.06 -13.41
N THR A 122 -14.74 8.81 -14.11
CA THR A 122 -16.18 8.50 -14.19
C THR A 122 -16.43 7.12 -14.83
N GLN A 123 -15.73 6.81 -15.92
CA GLN A 123 -15.88 5.54 -16.61
C GLN A 123 -15.34 4.38 -15.75
N ILE A 124 -14.19 4.57 -15.12
CA ILE A 124 -13.54 3.54 -14.31
C ILE A 124 -14.37 3.27 -13.05
N GLN A 125 -14.77 4.32 -12.33
CA GLN A 125 -15.58 4.20 -11.12
C GLN A 125 -16.93 3.52 -11.35
N SER A 126 -17.55 3.74 -12.54
CA SER A 126 -18.79 3.04 -12.89
C SER A 126 -18.66 1.52 -13.00
N GLN A 127 -17.43 1.00 -13.03
CA GLN A 127 -17.12 -0.43 -13.12
C GLN A 127 -16.65 -1.03 -11.78
N ILE A 128 -16.40 -0.18 -10.77
CA ILE A 128 -16.05 -0.64 -9.43
C ILE A 128 -17.30 -1.19 -8.74
N SER A 129 -17.15 -2.30 -8.06
CA SER A 129 -18.25 -2.89 -7.28
C SER A 129 -18.77 -1.88 -6.24
N PRO A 130 -20.09 -1.77 -6.04
CA PRO A 130 -20.68 -0.89 -5.03
C PRO A 130 -20.13 -1.15 -3.61
N ASP A 131 -19.81 -2.40 -3.29
CA ASP A 131 -19.27 -2.78 -1.98
C ASP A 131 -17.89 -2.17 -1.76
N ILE A 132 -17.02 -2.22 -2.77
CA ILE A 132 -15.71 -1.58 -2.73
C ILE A 132 -15.89 -0.06 -2.53
N LEU A 133 -16.72 0.58 -3.36
CA LEU A 133 -16.94 2.03 -3.25
C LEU A 133 -17.49 2.43 -1.88
N THR A 134 -18.41 1.62 -1.31
CA THR A 134 -18.97 1.89 0.01
C THR A 134 -17.91 1.89 1.10
N ILE A 135 -16.93 1.00 1.03
CA ILE A 135 -15.87 0.88 2.03
C ILE A 135 -14.85 2.00 1.85
N ILE A 136 -14.31 2.19 0.65
CA ILE A 136 -13.23 3.16 0.41
C ILE A 136 -13.71 4.62 0.44
N HIS A 137 -14.99 4.87 0.26
CA HIS A 137 -15.60 6.20 0.44
C HIS A 137 -16.28 6.38 1.80
N SER A 138 -16.09 5.46 2.75
CA SER A 138 -16.57 5.65 4.11
C SER A 138 -15.82 6.81 4.80
N ASP A 139 -16.50 7.46 5.75
CA ASP A 139 -15.90 8.56 6.52
C ASP A 139 -14.62 8.11 7.23
N SER A 140 -14.58 6.88 7.75
CA SER A 140 -13.42 6.33 8.46
C SER A 140 -12.23 6.07 7.51
N PHE A 141 -12.48 5.56 6.30
CA PHE A 141 -11.44 5.32 5.31
C PHE A 141 -10.89 6.65 4.77
N THR A 142 -11.77 7.60 4.50
CA THR A 142 -11.37 8.96 4.09
C THR A 142 -10.55 9.65 5.16
N ALA A 143 -10.96 9.55 6.44
CA ALA A 143 -10.22 10.14 7.57
C ALA A 143 -8.83 9.52 7.75
N LEU A 144 -8.67 8.20 7.56
CA LEU A 144 -7.37 7.54 7.56
C LEU A 144 -6.45 8.16 6.49
N TYR A 145 -6.99 8.33 5.29
CA TYR A 145 -6.22 8.90 4.17
C TYR A 145 -5.84 10.35 4.39
N ASP A 146 -6.76 11.18 4.86
CA ASP A 146 -6.49 12.57 5.20
C ASP A 146 -5.41 12.67 6.29
N THR A 147 -5.42 11.72 7.22
CA THR A 147 -4.39 11.64 8.27
C THR A 147 -3.03 11.30 7.68
N ILE A 148 -2.92 10.23 6.88
CA ILE A 148 -1.68 9.83 6.20
C ILE A 148 -1.14 10.98 5.34
N ASN A 149 -2.00 11.60 4.51
CA ASN A 149 -1.62 12.70 3.64
C ASN A 149 -1.12 13.92 4.44
N THR A 150 -1.81 14.28 5.51
CA THR A 150 -1.42 15.42 6.36
C THR A 150 -0.07 15.17 7.03
N THR A 151 0.15 13.97 7.55
CA THR A 151 1.41 13.58 8.19
C THR A 151 2.58 13.65 7.23
N ILE A 152 2.42 13.05 6.04
CA ILE A 152 3.46 13.08 5.00
C ILE A 152 3.73 14.53 4.56
N SER A 153 2.69 15.34 4.33
CA SER A 153 2.84 16.74 3.93
C SER A 153 3.54 17.61 4.97
N ASN A 154 3.43 17.25 6.26
CA ASN A 154 4.16 17.90 7.33
C ASN A 154 5.61 17.43 7.48
N GLY A 155 6.04 16.40 6.74
CA GLY A 155 7.35 15.77 6.89
C GLY A 155 7.47 14.94 8.18
N GLU A 156 6.36 14.46 8.71
CA GLU A 156 6.30 13.66 9.94
C GLU A 156 6.33 12.16 9.58
N SER A 157 6.84 11.30 10.50
CA SER A 157 6.78 9.86 10.37
C SER A 157 5.35 9.36 10.56
N LEU A 158 4.99 8.27 9.87
CA LEU A 158 3.73 7.58 10.06
C LEU A 158 3.71 6.63 11.27
N ASP A 159 4.83 6.45 11.96
CA ASP A 159 4.98 5.57 13.12
C ASP A 159 3.95 5.81 14.22
N TYR A 160 3.46 7.05 14.37
CA TYR A 160 2.46 7.36 15.39
C TYR A 160 1.10 6.71 15.13
N LEU A 161 0.85 6.22 13.92
CA LEU A 161 -0.35 5.44 13.59
C LEU A 161 -0.25 3.99 14.09
N LEU A 162 0.92 3.58 14.56
CA LEU A 162 1.26 2.22 14.98
C LEU A 162 1.51 2.15 16.50
N THR A 163 0.60 2.67 17.34
CA THR A 163 0.91 2.83 18.78
C THR A 163 -0.06 2.17 19.73
N ASP A 164 -1.27 1.84 19.32
CA ASP A 164 -2.37 1.59 20.24
C ASP A 164 -2.64 0.11 20.52
N SER A 165 -2.42 -0.77 19.55
CA SER A 165 -2.74 -2.20 19.65
C SER A 165 -1.50 -3.09 19.56
N ILE A 166 -1.66 -4.38 19.86
CA ILE A 166 -0.58 -5.36 19.66
C ILE A 166 -0.20 -5.46 18.17
N PRO A 167 -1.13 -5.54 17.21
CA PRO A 167 -0.80 -5.47 15.80
C PRO A 167 -0.01 -4.21 15.42
N ASP A 168 -0.39 -3.04 15.93
CA ASP A 168 0.34 -1.79 15.68
C ASP A 168 1.78 -1.85 16.18
N GLN A 169 2.00 -2.38 17.39
CA GLN A 169 3.34 -2.54 17.96
C GLN A 169 4.21 -3.51 17.15
N ILE A 170 3.62 -4.60 16.64
CA ILE A 170 4.31 -5.54 15.75
C ILE A 170 4.73 -4.82 14.46
N MET A 171 3.82 -4.09 13.84
CA MET A 171 4.09 -3.37 12.60
C MET A 171 5.08 -2.22 12.80
N TYR A 172 5.02 -1.53 13.95
CA TYR A 172 6.04 -0.54 14.32
C TYR A 172 7.44 -1.14 14.38
N LEU A 173 7.61 -2.25 15.09
CA LEU A 173 8.91 -2.93 15.22
C LEU A 173 9.40 -3.45 13.87
N TYR A 174 8.49 -3.99 13.06
CA TYR A 174 8.81 -4.43 11.71
C TYR A 174 9.24 -3.25 10.82
N ASN A 175 8.52 -2.12 10.86
CA ASN A 175 8.88 -0.91 10.12
C ASN A 175 10.29 -0.41 10.52
N GLN A 176 10.62 -0.44 11.81
CA GLN A 176 11.96 -0.12 12.26
C GLN A 176 13.00 -1.10 11.70
N ALA A 177 12.70 -2.40 11.64
CA ALA A 177 13.62 -3.41 11.13
C ALA A 177 13.90 -3.22 9.62
N ILE A 178 12.87 -2.97 8.80
CA ILE A 178 13.05 -2.79 7.36
C ILE A 178 13.86 -1.55 7.00
N SER A 179 13.96 -0.55 7.88
CA SER A 179 14.82 0.63 7.66
C SER A 179 16.31 0.26 7.57
N TYR A 180 16.71 -0.90 8.07
CA TYR A 180 18.07 -1.44 7.99
C TYR A 180 18.28 -2.42 6.83
N ALA A 181 17.24 -2.71 6.06
CA ALA A 181 17.35 -3.62 4.91
C ALA A 181 18.25 -3.01 3.83
N SER A 182 19.09 -3.84 3.25
CA SER A 182 20.00 -3.48 2.16
C SER A 182 19.67 -4.20 0.84
N SER A 183 18.77 -5.15 0.89
CA SER A 183 18.34 -5.96 -0.25
C SER A 183 16.88 -6.39 -0.13
N PRO A 184 16.21 -6.78 -1.22
CA PRO A 184 14.88 -7.38 -1.18
C PRO A 184 14.82 -8.64 -0.29
N GLU A 185 15.90 -9.43 -0.29
CA GLU A 185 16.02 -10.65 0.52
C GLU A 185 16.03 -10.33 2.01
N ASP A 186 16.58 -9.20 2.43
CA ASP A 186 16.54 -8.78 3.84
C ASP A 186 15.09 -8.50 4.27
N ILE A 187 14.29 -7.84 3.44
CA ILE A 187 12.87 -7.59 3.71
C ILE A 187 12.10 -8.91 3.85
N ASP A 188 12.32 -9.85 2.92
CA ASP A 188 11.65 -11.16 2.96
C ASP A 188 12.04 -11.93 4.24
N ASN A 189 13.32 -11.90 4.61
CA ASN A 189 13.80 -12.56 5.82
C ASN A 189 13.18 -11.93 7.06
N TYR A 190 13.12 -10.60 7.16
CA TYR A 190 12.46 -9.93 8.28
C TYR A 190 10.97 -10.29 8.34
N ALA A 191 10.25 -10.30 7.21
CA ALA A 191 8.85 -10.69 7.18
C ALA A 191 8.64 -12.11 7.69
N ASN A 192 9.44 -13.07 7.20
CA ASN A 192 9.39 -14.46 7.64
C ASN A 192 9.73 -14.62 9.12
N ASP A 193 10.76 -13.93 9.61
CA ASP A 193 11.17 -13.99 11.03
C ASP A 193 10.07 -13.43 11.94
N TYR A 194 9.45 -12.31 11.56
CA TYR A 194 8.36 -11.72 12.33
C TYR A 194 7.11 -12.61 12.33
N MET A 195 6.71 -13.16 11.19
CA MET A 195 5.59 -14.11 11.13
C MET A 195 5.85 -15.34 12.00
N TYR A 196 7.07 -15.92 11.93
CA TYR A 196 7.46 -17.04 12.79
C TYR A 196 7.44 -16.67 14.28
N MET A 197 7.91 -15.47 14.64
CA MET A 197 7.86 -14.98 16.03
C MET A 197 6.42 -14.83 16.52
N ILE A 198 5.51 -14.29 15.69
CA ILE A 198 4.07 -14.17 16.01
C ILE A 198 3.50 -15.56 16.30
N GLU A 199 3.68 -16.52 15.41
CA GLU A 199 3.17 -17.89 15.57
C GLU A 199 3.74 -18.59 16.81
N SER A 200 5.03 -18.40 17.09
CA SER A 200 5.72 -19.06 18.19
C SER A 200 5.53 -18.39 19.56
N SER A 201 5.12 -17.12 19.58
CA SER A 201 5.01 -16.32 20.81
C SER A 201 3.79 -16.66 21.67
N GLY A 202 2.75 -17.25 21.07
CA GLY A 202 1.45 -17.46 21.70
C GLY A 202 0.65 -16.17 21.86
N ILE A 203 0.99 -15.10 21.14
CA ILE A 203 0.16 -13.88 21.05
C ILE A 203 -1.15 -14.25 20.37
N GLU A 204 -2.27 -13.92 21.00
CA GLU A 204 -3.60 -14.12 20.42
C GLU A 204 -3.93 -12.92 19.52
N LEU A 205 -4.00 -13.17 18.22
CA LEU A 205 -4.48 -12.25 17.18
C LEU A 205 -5.71 -12.84 16.52
N SER A 206 -6.63 -12.00 16.08
CA SER A 206 -7.70 -12.46 15.19
C SER A 206 -7.16 -12.77 13.79
N ASP A 207 -7.94 -13.52 13.00
CA ASP A 207 -7.57 -13.83 11.62
C ASP A 207 -7.42 -12.56 10.78
N GLU A 208 -8.25 -11.54 11.02
CA GLU A 208 -8.20 -10.26 10.35
C GLU A 208 -6.94 -9.45 10.71
N GLU A 209 -6.56 -9.46 11.99
CA GLU A 209 -5.32 -8.80 12.46
C GLU A 209 -4.09 -9.47 11.85
N LEU A 210 -4.03 -10.80 11.91
CA LEU A 210 -2.93 -11.57 11.33
C LEU A 210 -2.83 -11.35 9.81
N SER A 211 -3.97 -11.36 9.11
CA SER A 211 -4.03 -11.11 7.67
C SER A 211 -3.58 -9.69 7.32
N SER A 212 -3.95 -8.70 8.14
CA SER A 212 -3.53 -7.30 7.92
C SER A 212 -2.03 -7.12 8.13
N ILE A 213 -1.45 -7.77 9.13
CA ILE A 213 0.00 -7.81 9.38
C ILE A 213 0.72 -8.46 8.20
N ALA A 214 0.30 -9.66 7.80
CA ALA A 214 0.89 -10.40 6.68
C ALA A 214 0.82 -9.61 5.37
N ALA A 215 -0.29 -8.93 5.12
CA ALA A 215 -0.44 -8.08 3.93
C ALA A 215 0.51 -6.88 3.97
N GLY A 216 0.63 -6.17 5.08
CA GLY A 216 1.58 -5.06 5.24
C GLY A 216 3.01 -5.51 4.99
N MET A 217 3.44 -6.64 5.57
CA MET A 217 4.78 -7.21 5.36
C MET A 217 5.01 -7.61 3.90
N THR A 218 4.02 -8.24 3.25
CA THR A 218 4.11 -8.62 1.84
C THR A 218 4.17 -7.39 0.93
N ILE A 219 3.35 -6.36 1.18
CA ILE A 219 3.38 -5.12 0.44
C ILE A 219 4.76 -4.48 0.52
N SER A 220 5.39 -4.42 1.70
CA SER A 220 6.73 -3.84 1.85
C SER A 220 7.78 -4.57 1.02
N SER A 221 7.71 -5.90 0.93
CA SER A 221 8.58 -6.72 0.10
C SER A 221 8.41 -6.42 -1.40
N TYR A 222 7.18 -6.30 -1.87
CA TYR A 222 6.89 -5.93 -3.27
C TYR A 222 7.27 -4.48 -3.57
N SER A 223 6.98 -3.56 -2.64
CA SER A 223 7.30 -2.14 -2.76
C SER A 223 8.82 -1.93 -2.83
N TYR A 224 9.59 -2.56 -1.93
CA TYR A 224 11.04 -2.46 -1.97
C TYR A 224 11.61 -2.86 -3.34
N ARG A 225 11.14 -3.96 -3.91
CA ARG A 225 11.57 -4.40 -5.25
C ARG A 225 11.23 -3.38 -6.32
N LEU A 226 10.01 -2.82 -6.27
CA LEU A 226 9.58 -1.80 -7.22
C LEU A 226 10.51 -0.58 -7.21
N TRP A 227 10.84 -0.09 -6.02
CA TRP A 227 11.59 1.15 -5.87
C TRP A 227 13.12 0.97 -5.89
N SER A 228 13.64 -0.23 -5.63
CA SER A 228 15.06 -0.54 -5.74
C SER A 228 15.49 -0.90 -7.16
N GLU A 229 14.65 -1.57 -7.95
CA GLU A 229 14.97 -2.01 -9.31
C GLU A 229 14.85 -0.89 -10.35
N GLU A 230 14.17 0.22 -10.07
CA GLU A 230 14.04 1.35 -11.02
C GLU A 230 15.34 2.12 -11.29
N SER A 231 16.47 1.71 -10.72
CA SER A 231 17.77 2.28 -11.07
C SER A 231 18.34 1.78 -12.41
N ASP A 232 17.74 0.76 -13.04
CA ASP A 232 18.26 0.07 -14.20
C ASP A 232 17.42 0.21 -15.49
N TYR A 233 16.41 1.10 -15.55
CA TYR A 233 15.60 1.33 -16.76
C TYR A 233 15.60 2.76 -17.24
#